data_36092665aebcc21034a78fd8389dea86
#
_entry.id   36092665aebcc21034a78fd8389dea86
#
_cell.length_a   1.000
_cell.length_b   1.000
_cell.length_c   1.000
_cell.angle_alpha   90.00
_cell.angle_beta   90.00
_cell.angle_gamma   90.00
#
_symmetry.space_group_name_H-M   'P 1'
#
loop_
_entity.id
_entity.type
_entity.pdbx_description
1 polymer ?
#
loop_
_entity_poly.entity_id
_entity_poly.type
_entity_poly.pdbx_seq_one_letter_code
_entity_poly.pdbx_strand_id
1 'polypeptide(L)'
;VNDEWDTDRIPVVRDGRARDGRARDGAREGRPRPVGDRGAPAPEAGRAGARRRRAAEGRKRRARIVGGLAVIALVVLVGAAGVWAFSAFRGGAEPAADFAGPGGATVVVAVQPGDTAEQIAGEMADKGVTASSAAFYEAALQNSAITAVQPGYYRLQEGLPAADAVATLVDPAARVGQIQIAEGRQLHDTTDVNTGAVRKGIYTLISEASCAVGEGVPCVTYQQLDEAGAGDPAELGVADWARDAVSRVPDRDRQLEGLIAAGTWNVDPSASPAEMIRQLVTESAELYESTGLLETGANSGLDPYQVLVAASLIERESLPQDFAKVARVILNRLAIGQKLEFDSTVNYALDTTEVATTDVDRGTVTPWNTYASEGLPATPICSPGVGAVQAAENPEPGNWLYFVTINAQGDTLFTDNYQTHLDNIQKVEGGFLDSGR
;
A
#
# COMPACT_ATOMS: atom_id res chain seq x y z
N VAL A 1 -21.01 -7.87 28.80
CA VAL A 1 -19.59 -7.67 29.11
C VAL A 1 -18.89 -8.02 27.83
N ASN A 2 -18.60 -7.00 27.05
CA ASN A 2 -17.95 -7.09 25.74
C ASN A 2 -16.45 -7.10 26.00
N ASP A 3 -15.78 -8.19 25.70
CA ASP A 3 -14.34 -8.21 25.45
C ASP A 3 -14.15 -8.54 23.96
N GLU A 4 -14.03 -7.48 23.20
CA GLU A 4 -13.67 -7.45 21.79
C GLU A 4 -12.14 -7.61 21.71
N TRP A 5 -11.66 -8.81 21.42
CA TRP A 5 -10.24 -9.06 21.14
C TRP A 5 -9.93 -8.64 19.71
N ASP A 6 -9.49 -7.40 19.58
CA ASP A 6 -8.93 -6.83 18.34
C ASP A 6 -7.51 -7.39 18.15
N THR A 7 -7.36 -8.42 17.32
CA THR A 7 -6.07 -9.06 17.00
C THR A 7 -5.29 -8.31 15.90
N ASP A 8 -5.73 -7.13 15.49
CA ASP A 8 -5.10 -6.36 14.40
C ASP A 8 -4.01 -5.38 14.87
N ARG A 9 -3.48 -5.51 16.10
CA ARG A 9 -2.44 -4.61 16.61
C ARG A 9 -1.16 -5.34 16.99
N ILE A 10 -0.30 -5.55 16.01
CA ILE A 10 1.14 -5.69 16.29
C ILE A 10 1.69 -4.26 16.44
N PRO A 11 2.28 -3.87 17.58
CA PRO A 11 2.80 -2.53 17.76
C PRO A 11 4.04 -2.32 16.90
N VAL A 12 3.93 -1.41 15.93
CA VAL A 12 5.08 -0.85 15.23
C VAL A 12 5.89 -0.01 16.22
N VAL A 13 7.06 -0.47 16.60
CA VAL A 13 8.03 0.29 17.39
C VAL A 13 8.55 1.44 16.53
N ARG A 14 8.07 2.66 16.79
CA ARG A 14 8.64 3.88 16.27
C ARG A 14 9.92 4.21 17.02
N ASP A 15 11.04 4.21 16.31
CA ASP A 15 12.31 4.77 16.78
C ASP A 15 12.15 6.25 17.14
N GLY A 16 12.11 6.51 18.45
CA GLY A 16 12.12 7.84 19.03
C GLY A 16 13.55 8.37 19.11
N ARG A 17 13.94 9.26 18.20
CA ARG A 17 15.13 10.10 18.40
C ARG A 17 14.86 11.09 19.53
N ALA A 18 15.48 10.84 20.68
CA ALA A 18 15.64 11.84 21.74
C ALA A 18 16.94 12.61 21.53
N ARG A 19 16.83 13.95 21.37
CA ARG A 19 17.89 14.95 21.59
C ARG A 19 18.03 15.18 23.09
N ASP A 20 19.26 15.40 23.51
CA ASP A 20 19.81 16.30 24.51
C ASP A 20 21.03 15.63 25.14
N GLY A 21 22.17 16.25 25.32
CA GLY A 21 22.52 17.61 25.64
C GLY A 21 23.63 17.59 26.68
N ARG A 22 24.79 18.26 26.41
CA ARG A 22 25.77 18.76 27.39
C ARG A 22 26.52 17.72 28.27
N ALA A 23 27.75 17.77 28.49
CA ALA A 23 28.78 18.83 28.59
C ALA A 23 30.10 18.20 29.05
N ARG A 24 31.21 18.86 28.67
CA ARG A 24 32.43 19.13 29.45
C ARG A 24 33.49 18.09 29.74
N ASP A 25 34.64 18.53 29.37
CA ASP A 25 35.98 18.62 29.99
C ASP A 25 36.97 17.51 29.63
N GLY A 26 38.11 17.94 29.01
CA GLY A 26 39.28 18.32 29.68
C GLY A 26 40.56 17.79 29.05
N ALA A 27 41.51 18.71 28.85
CA ALA A 27 42.97 18.57 28.96
C ALA A 27 43.76 17.93 27.80
N ARG A 28 44.52 18.73 27.07
CA ARG A 28 45.95 19.09 27.24
C ARG A 28 46.96 18.16 26.57
N GLU A 29 47.84 18.88 25.90
CA GLU A 29 49.30 18.76 25.64
C GLU A 29 49.64 18.29 24.22
N GLY A 30 50.50 18.94 23.47
CA GLY A 30 51.67 19.73 23.67
C GLY A 30 52.26 20.21 22.35
N ARG A 31 52.96 21.31 22.45
CA ARG A 31 53.75 21.99 21.42
C ARG A 31 55.04 21.18 21.06
N PRO A 32 55.81 21.52 20.00
CA PRO A 32 56.49 22.82 19.88
C PRO A 32 56.67 23.43 18.47
N ARG A 33 57.06 24.72 18.44
CA ARG A 33 57.61 25.50 17.32
C ARG A 33 59.09 25.21 17.10
N PRO A 34 59.65 25.69 15.96
CA PRO A 34 60.71 26.68 15.93
C PRO A 34 60.46 27.80 14.89
N VAL A 35 60.68 28.98 15.18
CA VAL A 35 61.68 30.08 15.26
C VAL A 35 62.54 30.31 13.99
N GLY A 36 62.47 31.62 13.56
CA GLY A 36 63.43 32.38 12.78
C GLY A 36 63.09 32.65 11.33
N ASP A 37 63.27 33.79 10.71
CA ASP A 37 64.13 34.91 10.99
C ASP A 37 63.67 36.16 10.20
N ARG A 38 64.01 37.28 10.67
CA ARG A 38 64.05 38.68 10.29
C ARG A 38 64.06 39.13 8.84
N GLY A 39 63.45 40.31 8.59
CA GLY A 39 63.84 41.21 7.52
C GLY A 39 62.76 42.23 7.14
N ALA A 40 62.99 43.48 7.52
CA ALA A 40 62.27 44.75 7.30
C ALA A 40 62.34 45.25 5.82
N PRO A 41 61.90 46.51 5.53
CA PRO A 41 60.66 47.23 5.78
C PRO A 41 59.87 47.66 4.47
N ALA A 42 58.81 48.37 4.65
CA ALA A 42 57.78 48.90 3.76
C ALA A 42 58.27 49.70 2.55
N PRO A 43 57.29 49.95 1.57
CA PRO A 43 56.74 51.30 1.55
C PRO A 43 55.22 51.42 1.43
N GLU A 44 54.74 52.53 1.93
CA GLU A 44 53.39 53.02 1.83
C GLU A 44 52.95 53.28 0.38
N ALA A 45 51.93 52.66 -0.06
CA ALA A 45 51.07 53.18 -1.15
C ALA A 45 49.73 52.48 -1.16
N GLY A 46 48.65 53.20 -0.90
CA GLY A 46 47.36 52.65 -1.32
C GLY A 46 46.11 52.93 -0.51
N ARG A 47 46.06 53.99 0.32
CA ARG A 47 44.76 54.38 0.97
C ARG A 47 43.71 54.93 -0.05
N ALA A 48 44.09 55.20 -1.30
CA ALA A 48 43.16 55.68 -2.32
C ALA A 48 42.36 54.57 -3.07
N GLY A 49 42.87 53.33 -3.09
CA GLY A 49 42.22 52.23 -3.84
C GLY A 49 41.03 51.61 -3.08
N ALA A 50 41.08 51.59 -1.73
CA ALA A 50 40.02 50.97 -0.93
C ALA A 50 38.70 51.76 -0.91
N ARG A 51 38.79 53.11 -0.99
CA ARG A 51 37.59 53.96 -1.06
C ARG A 51 36.85 53.85 -2.42
N ARG A 52 37.57 53.68 -3.53
CA ARG A 52 36.95 53.50 -4.87
C ARG A 52 36.30 52.14 -5.03
N ARG A 53 36.84 51.05 -4.44
CA ARG A 53 36.22 49.72 -4.50
C ARG A 53 34.94 49.64 -3.64
N ARG A 54 34.89 50.23 -2.47
CA ARG A 54 33.67 50.30 -1.62
C ARG A 54 32.55 51.13 -2.26
N ALA A 55 32.88 52.20 -2.97
CA ALA A 55 31.88 52.99 -3.70
C ALA A 55 31.30 52.26 -4.95
N ALA A 56 32.10 51.41 -5.61
CA ALA A 56 31.67 50.64 -6.75
C ALA A 56 30.79 49.44 -6.30
N GLU A 57 31.10 48.80 -5.17
CA GLU A 57 30.31 47.72 -4.61
C GLU A 57 28.96 48.22 -4.07
N GLY A 58 28.93 49.40 -3.43
CA GLY A 58 27.68 50.04 -3.01
C GLY A 58 26.73 50.40 -4.17
N ARG A 59 27.29 50.84 -5.32
CA ARG A 59 26.48 51.07 -6.52
C ARG A 59 25.94 49.78 -7.11
N LYS A 60 26.74 48.73 -7.21
CA LYS A 60 26.28 47.42 -7.73
C LYS A 60 25.22 46.78 -6.78
N ARG A 61 25.36 46.96 -5.48
CA ARG A 61 24.37 46.46 -4.52
C ARG A 61 23.05 47.23 -4.59
N ARG A 62 23.11 48.56 -4.71
CA ARG A 62 21.91 49.39 -4.93
C ARG A 62 21.24 49.11 -6.27
N ALA A 63 22.01 48.93 -7.35
CA ALA A 63 21.46 48.55 -8.67
C ALA A 63 20.80 47.19 -8.62
N ARG A 64 21.31 46.19 -7.88
CA ARG A 64 20.68 44.88 -7.68
C ARG A 64 19.40 44.95 -6.85
N ILE A 65 19.39 45.78 -5.82
CA ILE A 65 18.18 45.99 -4.98
C ILE A 65 17.11 46.73 -5.76
N VAL A 66 17.49 47.80 -6.49
CA VAL A 66 16.55 48.54 -7.36
C VAL A 66 16.06 47.64 -8.53
N GLY A 67 16.94 46.82 -9.12
CA GLY A 67 16.54 45.84 -10.15
C GLY A 67 15.63 44.76 -9.57
N GLY A 68 15.89 44.24 -8.37
CA GLY A 68 15.02 43.28 -7.69
C GLY A 68 13.65 43.86 -7.34
N LEU A 69 13.61 45.12 -6.84
CA LEU A 69 12.34 45.81 -6.57
C LEU A 69 11.55 46.13 -7.87
N ALA A 70 12.24 46.43 -8.95
CA ALA A 70 11.60 46.64 -10.24
C ALA A 70 11.03 45.37 -10.83
N VAL A 71 11.70 44.21 -10.65
CA VAL A 71 11.16 42.89 -11.04
C VAL A 71 9.94 42.51 -10.19
N ILE A 72 10.01 42.72 -8.86
CA ILE A 72 8.87 42.46 -7.96
C ILE A 72 7.70 43.39 -8.33
N ALA A 73 7.96 44.69 -8.58
CA ALA A 73 6.91 45.62 -9.02
C ALA A 73 6.32 45.23 -10.37
N LEU A 74 7.13 44.71 -11.30
CA LEU A 74 6.65 44.22 -12.61
C LEU A 74 5.77 42.95 -12.43
N VAL A 75 6.21 42.02 -11.57
CA VAL A 75 5.41 40.80 -11.27
C VAL A 75 4.10 41.15 -10.58
N VAL A 76 4.10 42.11 -9.63
CA VAL A 76 2.89 42.60 -8.98
C VAL A 76 1.98 43.34 -9.99
N LEU A 77 2.57 44.16 -10.89
CA LEU A 77 1.79 44.85 -11.94
C LEU A 77 1.23 43.88 -12.98
N VAL A 78 1.99 42.89 -13.39
CA VAL A 78 1.50 41.82 -14.30
C VAL A 78 0.45 40.98 -13.61
N GLY A 79 0.65 40.63 -12.33
CA GLY A 79 -0.36 39.93 -11.51
C GLY A 79 -1.63 40.78 -11.33
N ALA A 80 -1.49 42.05 -10.97
CA ALA A 80 -2.62 42.98 -10.83
C ALA A 80 -3.33 43.25 -12.17
N ALA A 81 -2.60 43.39 -13.25
CA ALA A 81 -3.14 43.54 -14.61
C ALA A 81 -3.84 42.23 -15.07
N GLY A 82 -3.27 41.06 -14.72
CA GLY A 82 -3.91 39.77 -14.95
C GLY A 82 -5.22 39.61 -14.17
N VAL A 83 -5.22 39.96 -12.87
CA VAL A 83 -6.43 39.97 -12.03
C VAL A 83 -7.44 40.99 -12.53
N TRP A 84 -6.97 42.20 -12.94
CA TRP A 84 -7.84 43.23 -13.48
C TRP A 84 -8.41 42.88 -14.86
N ALA A 85 -7.59 42.34 -15.77
CA ALA A 85 -8.04 41.81 -17.07
C ALA A 85 -9.00 40.63 -16.88
N PHE A 86 -8.73 39.73 -15.95
CA PHE A 86 -9.60 38.62 -15.57
C PHE A 86 -10.91 39.12 -14.98
N SER A 87 -10.88 40.11 -14.08
CA SER A 87 -12.11 40.73 -13.51
C SER A 87 -12.87 41.56 -14.53
N ALA A 88 -12.18 42.25 -15.45
CA ALA A 88 -12.83 43.03 -16.52
C ALA A 88 -13.42 42.13 -17.62
N PHE A 89 -12.81 40.97 -17.90
CA PHE A 89 -13.37 39.94 -18.77
C PHE A 89 -14.60 39.24 -18.12
N ARG A 90 -14.60 39.13 -16.78
CA ARG A 90 -15.74 38.58 -16.00
C ARG A 90 -16.92 39.55 -15.86
N GLY A 91 -16.74 40.81 -16.15
CA GLY A 91 -17.81 41.85 -16.02
C GLY A 91 -18.99 41.72 -16.98
N GLY A 92 -19.06 40.61 -17.73
CA GLY A 92 -20.15 40.32 -18.64
C GLY A 92 -20.47 38.84 -18.82
N ALA A 93 -19.78 37.93 -18.09
CA ALA A 93 -20.17 36.52 -18.07
C ALA A 93 -21.41 36.35 -17.20
N GLU A 94 -22.46 35.78 -17.75
CA GLU A 94 -23.56 35.28 -16.91
C GLU A 94 -22.99 34.39 -15.82
N PRO A 95 -23.49 34.45 -14.57
CA PRO A 95 -23.08 33.54 -13.51
C PRO A 95 -23.15 32.11 -14.03
N ALA A 96 -22.18 31.29 -13.72
CA ALA A 96 -22.21 29.89 -14.12
C ALA A 96 -23.50 29.24 -13.65
N ALA A 97 -24.15 28.48 -14.54
CA ALA A 97 -25.40 27.81 -14.19
C ALA A 97 -25.16 26.90 -12.96
N ASP A 98 -26.00 27.08 -11.93
CA ASP A 98 -25.93 26.31 -10.70
C ASP A 98 -27.32 25.81 -10.29
N PHE A 99 -27.40 24.71 -9.58
CA PHE A 99 -28.64 24.17 -9.05
C PHE A 99 -29.02 24.91 -7.75
N ALA A 100 -30.31 24.91 -7.42
CA ALA A 100 -30.84 25.50 -6.19
C ALA A 100 -31.56 24.48 -5.29
N GLY A 101 -31.46 23.20 -5.62
CA GLY A 101 -32.21 22.13 -4.97
C GLY A 101 -31.47 21.46 -3.79
N PRO A 102 -32.18 20.62 -3.04
CA PRO A 102 -31.59 19.85 -1.94
C PRO A 102 -30.83 18.61 -2.42
N GLY A 103 -30.66 18.40 -3.73
CA GLY A 103 -30.13 17.20 -4.32
C GLY A 103 -31.17 16.13 -4.67
N GLY A 104 -30.80 15.18 -5.48
CA GLY A 104 -31.63 14.09 -6.01
C GLY A 104 -31.08 12.70 -5.70
N ALA A 105 -30.96 11.87 -6.73
CA ALA A 105 -30.44 10.52 -6.59
C ALA A 105 -28.97 10.49 -6.13
N THR A 106 -28.61 9.44 -5.42
CA THR A 106 -27.21 9.21 -5.04
C THR A 106 -26.40 8.78 -6.28
N VAL A 107 -25.25 9.41 -6.47
CA VAL A 107 -24.27 9.06 -7.51
C VAL A 107 -22.88 8.89 -6.90
N VAL A 108 -22.07 8.08 -7.56
CA VAL A 108 -20.66 7.89 -7.21
C VAL A 108 -19.80 8.70 -8.17
N VAL A 109 -18.94 9.53 -7.60
CA VAL A 109 -17.97 10.36 -8.32
C VAL A 109 -16.57 9.84 -8.05
N ALA A 110 -15.77 9.66 -9.11
CA ALA A 110 -14.38 9.26 -9.01
C ALA A 110 -13.46 10.48 -8.97
N VAL A 111 -12.49 10.47 -8.06
CA VAL A 111 -11.33 11.37 -8.05
C VAL A 111 -10.10 10.53 -8.32
N GLN A 112 -9.46 10.76 -9.47
CA GLN A 112 -8.29 9.98 -9.88
C GLN A 112 -6.99 10.53 -9.29
N PRO A 113 -5.93 9.70 -9.14
CA PRO A 113 -4.62 10.19 -8.75
C PRO A 113 -4.11 11.27 -9.73
N GLY A 114 -3.84 12.47 -9.22
CA GLY A 114 -3.33 13.58 -10.01
C GLY A 114 -4.39 14.47 -10.65
N ASP A 115 -5.68 14.23 -10.41
CA ASP A 115 -6.74 15.09 -10.92
C ASP A 115 -6.58 16.52 -10.45
N THR A 116 -6.74 17.45 -11.38
CA THR A 116 -6.84 18.88 -11.10
C THR A 116 -8.27 19.25 -10.67
N ALA A 117 -8.43 20.41 -10.05
CA ALA A 117 -9.76 20.91 -9.68
C ALA A 117 -10.69 21.05 -10.89
N GLU A 118 -10.13 21.34 -12.10
CA GLU A 118 -10.90 21.40 -13.34
C GLU A 118 -11.39 20.03 -13.80
N GLN A 119 -10.58 18.98 -13.63
CA GLN A 119 -10.96 17.61 -13.97
C GLN A 119 -12.05 17.10 -13.03
N ILE A 120 -11.87 17.33 -11.73
CA ILE A 120 -12.93 17.02 -10.74
C ILE A 120 -14.22 17.78 -11.05
N ALA A 121 -14.12 19.07 -11.43
CA ALA A 121 -15.28 19.87 -11.80
C ALA A 121 -15.98 19.33 -13.06
N GLY A 122 -15.21 18.78 -14.03
CA GLY A 122 -15.77 18.09 -15.19
C GLY A 122 -16.57 16.85 -14.78
N GLU A 123 -15.99 15.98 -13.96
CA GLU A 123 -16.64 14.76 -13.47
C GLU A 123 -17.93 15.08 -12.68
N MET A 124 -17.92 16.15 -11.86
CA MET A 124 -19.12 16.62 -11.12
C MET A 124 -20.26 17.04 -12.06
N ALA A 125 -19.93 17.71 -13.17
CA ALA A 125 -20.93 18.10 -14.16
C ALA A 125 -21.40 16.89 -14.99
N ASP A 126 -20.50 16.02 -15.41
CA ASP A 126 -20.81 14.84 -16.21
C ASP A 126 -21.70 13.84 -15.45
N LYS A 127 -21.49 13.72 -14.14
CA LYS A 127 -22.35 12.93 -13.23
C LYS A 127 -23.62 13.65 -12.81
N GLY A 128 -23.89 14.88 -13.29
CA GLY A 128 -25.08 15.65 -12.95
C GLY A 128 -25.14 16.13 -11.50
N VAL A 129 -24.03 16.08 -10.77
CA VAL A 129 -23.95 16.58 -9.38
C VAL A 129 -24.11 18.09 -9.38
N THR A 130 -23.41 18.80 -10.27
CA THR A 130 -23.54 20.26 -10.44
C THR A 130 -24.03 20.61 -11.83
N ALA A 131 -24.68 21.77 -11.97
CA ALA A 131 -25.27 22.24 -13.23
C ALA A 131 -24.18 22.57 -14.27
N SER A 132 -22.96 22.89 -13.84
CA SER A 132 -21.82 23.14 -14.70
C SER A 132 -20.50 22.92 -13.96
N SER A 133 -19.45 22.54 -14.71
CA SER A 133 -18.09 22.47 -14.20
C SER A 133 -17.58 23.81 -13.69
N ALA A 134 -17.98 24.91 -14.33
CA ALA A 134 -17.60 26.26 -13.91
C ALA A 134 -18.13 26.62 -12.51
N ALA A 135 -19.40 26.27 -12.20
CA ALA A 135 -19.98 26.51 -10.89
C ALA A 135 -19.22 25.74 -9.80
N PHE A 136 -18.95 24.44 -10.03
CA PHE A 136 -18.15 23.64 -9.08
C PHE A 136 -16.77 24.21 -8.89
N TYR A 137 -16.05 24.52 -9.97
CA TYR A 137 -14.70 25.08 -9.91
C TYR A 137 -14.63 26.39 -9.13
N GLU A 138 -15.58 27.31 -9.38
CA GLU A 138 -15.68 28.57 -8.64
C GLU A 138 -15.93 28.35 -7.14
N ALA A 139 -16.80 27.41 -6.78
CA ALA A 139 -17.03 27.03 -5.38
C ALA A 139 -15.82 26.37 -4.75
N ALA A 140 -15.13 25.49 -5.48
CA ALA A 140 -13.91 24.81 -5.05
C ALA A 140 -12.78 25.80 -4.71
N LEU A 141 -12.60 26.87 -5.49
CA LEU A 141 -11.63 27.92 -5.21
C LEU A 141 -11.89 28.67 -3.90
N GLN A 142 -13.13 28.67 -3.39
CA GLN A 142 -13.48 29.29 -2.13
C GLN A 142 -13.32 28.37 -0.92
N ASN A 143 -13.06 27.07 -1.13
CA ASN A 143 -12.91 26.08 -0.07
C ASN A 143 -11.50 25.50 -0.05
N SER A 144 -10.67 25.92 0.92
CA SER A 144 -9.28 25.47 1.03
C SER A 144 -9.14 23.95 1.30
N ALA A 145 -10.19 23.28 1.82
CA ALA A 145 -10.17 21.85 2.09
C ALA A 145 -10.16 21.00 0.81
N ILE A 146 -10.53 21.59 -0.35
CA ILE A 146 -10.48 20.86 -1.63
C ILE A 146 -9.09 20.29 -1.96
N THR A 147 -8.03 20.94 -1.51
CA THR A 147 -6.64 20.48 -1.72
C THR A 147 -6.28 19.25 -0.92
N ALA A 148 -7.09 18.85 0.06
CA ALA A 148 -6.91 17.67 0.89
C ALA A 148 -7.74 16.45 0.41
N VAL A 149 -8.58 16.63 -0.61
CA VAL A 149 -9.35 15.54 -1.22
C VAL A 149 -8.39 14.49 -1.76
N GLN A 150 -8.59 13.24 -1.36
CA GLN A 150 -7.75 12.11 -1.75
C GLN A 150 -8.35 11.40 -2.96
N PRO A 151 -7.55 10.75 -3.80
CA PRO A 151 -8.06 9.85 -4.84
C PRO A 151 -8.96 8.77 -4.25
N GLY A 152 -10.03 8.44 -4.96
CA GLY A 152 -11.02 7.45 -4.54
C GLY A 152 -12.42 7.77 -5.04
N TYR A 153 -13.40 7.10 -4.47
CA TYR A 153 -14.80 7.24 -4.84
C TYR A 153 -15.57 7.98 -3.75
N TYR A 154 -16.47 8.86 -4.16
CA TYR A 154 -17.23 9.72 -3.27
C TYR A 154 -18.73 9.63 -3.58
N ARG A 155 -19.52 9.51 -2.52
CA ARG A 155 -20.98 9.53 -2.61
C ARG A 155 -21.48 10.96 -2.57
N LEU A 156 -22.09 11.39 -3.65
CA LEU A 156 -22.76 12.69 -3.76
C LEU A 156 -24.21 12.50 -4.19
N GLN A 157 -24.91 13.58 -4.43
CA GLN A 157 -26.26 13.59 -4.98
C GLN A 157 -26.29 14.41 -6.28
N GLU A 158 -27.12 13.99 -7.22
CA GLU A 158 -27.42 14.80 -8.40
C GLU A 158 -28.09 16.10 -8.01
N GLY A 159 -27.89 17.16 -8.78
CA GLY A 159 -28.61 18.41 -8.64
C GLY A 159 -28.28 19.25 -7.41
N LEU A 160 -27.07 19.07 -6.83
CA LEU A 160 -26.61 19.89 -5.70
C LEU A 160 -26.17 21.28 -6.15
N PRO A 161 -26.40 22.32 -5.32
CA PRO A 161 -25.68 23.57 -5.43
C PRO A 161 -24.16 23.32 -5.37
N ALA A 162 -23.40 24.04 -6.17
CA ALA A 162 -21.95 23.81 -6.28
C ALA A 162 -21.23 23.92 -4.93
N ALA A 163 -21.62 24.85 -4.06
CA ALA A 163 -21.06 25.00 -2.72
C ALA A 163 -21.33 23.77 -1.84
N ASP A 164 -22.51 23.16 -1.94
CA ASP A 164 -22.91 21.98 -1.18
C ASP A 164 -22.19 20.73 -1.74
N ALA A 165 -22.02 20.65 -3.06
CA ALA A 165 -21.25 19.60 -3.71
C ALA A 165 -19.78 19.61 -3.24
N VAL A 166 -19.13 20.78 -3.19
CA VAL A 166 -17.77 20.93 -2.64
C VAL A 166 -17.73 20.57 -1.15
N ALA A 167 -18.71 21.05 -0.36
CA ALA A 167 -18.78 20.72 1.06
C ALA A 167 -18.91 19.21 1.30
N THR A 168 -19.71 18.52 0.47
CA THR A 168 -19.86 17.06 0.53
C THR A 168 -18.58 16.35 0.11
N LEU A 169 -17.93 16.77 -0.97
CA LEU A 169 -16.71 16.13 -1.47
C LEU A 169 -15.55 16.18 -0.46
N VAL A 170 -15.43 17.28 0.29
CA VAL A 170 -14.37 17.42 1.31
C VAL A 170 -14.70 16.73 2.63
N ASP A 171 -15.92 16.26 2.82
CA ASP A 171 -16.31 15.48 3.99
C ASP A 171 -15.74 14.05 3.90
N PRO A 172 -14.92 13.61 4.85
CA PRO A 172 -14.41 12.23 4.87
C PRO A 172 -15.52 11.16 4.86
N ALA A 173 -16.70 11.47 5.39
CA ALA A 173 -17.85 10.56 5.41
C ALA A 173 -18.49 10.33 4.01
N ALA A 174 -18.18 11.18 3.05
CA ALA A 174 -18.61 11.00 1.66
C ALA A 174 -17.76 9.97 0.91
N ARG A 175 -16.56 9.65 1.39
CA ARG A 175 -15.69 8.67 0.75
C ARG A 175 -16.25 7.26 0.92
N VAL A 176 -16.33 6.51 -0.18
CA VAL A 176 -16.91 5.16 -0.26
C VAL A 176 -15.98 4.22 -1.03
N GLY A 177 -16.27 2.93 -1.01
CA GLY A 177 -15.52 1.94 -1.79
C GLY A 177 -14.09 1.68 -1.31
N GLN A 178 -13.66 2.22 -0.15
CA GLN A 178 -12.36 1.90 0.40
C GLN A 178 -12.39 0.59 1.18
N ILE A 179 -11.48 -0.31 0.85
CA ILE A 179 -11.27 -1.58 1.56
C ILE A 179 -9.83 -1.67 2.05
N GLN A 180 -9.65 -2.35 3.18
CA GLN A 180 -8.33 -2.69 3.71
C GLN A 180 -8.16 -4.21 3.71
N ILE A 181 -7.23 -4.70 2.92
CA ILE A 181 -6.86 -6.11 2.83
C ILE A 181 -5.60 -6.31 3.65
N ALA A 182 -5.73 -7.01 4.76
CA ALA A 182 -4.58 -7.35 5.60
C ALA A 182 -3.73 -8.44 4.94
N GLU A 183 -2.44 -8.45 5.23
CA GLU A 183 -1.54 -9.56 4.86
C GLU A 183 -2.09 -10.90 5.38
N GLY A 184 -1.95 -11.95 4.59
CA GLY A 184 -2.51 -13.27 4.92
C GLY A 184 -4.03 -13.39 4.78
N ARG A 185 -4.73 -12.40 4.15
CA ARG A 185 -6.17 -12.46 3.86
C ARG A 185 -6.43 -13.41 2.70
N GLN A 186 -7.55 -14.14 2.77
CA GLN A 186 -8.02 -15.04 1.72
C GLN A 186 -9.18 -14.41 0.93
N LEU A 187 -9.49 -14.95 -0.25
CA LEU A 187 -10.65 -14.51 -1.03
C LEU A 187 -11.95 -14.77 -0.30
N HIS A 188 -12.07 -15.97 0.28
CA HIS A 188 -13.25 -16.45 0.99
C HIS A 188 -13.17 -16.19 2.49
N ASP A 189 -14.34 -16.16 3.12
CA ASP A 189 -14.46 -16.13 4.57
C ASP A 189 -13.91 -17.43 5.17
N THR A 190 -13.21 -17.33 6.28
CA THR A 190 -12.73 -18.50 7.04
C THR A 190 -13.29 -18.51 8.43
N THR A 191 -13.47 -19.71 8.99
CA THR A 191 -14.01 -19.87 10.33
C THR A 191 -12.94 -20.43 11.25
N ASP A 192 -12.70 -19.76 12.38
CA ASP A 192 -11.88 -20.29 13.45
C ASP A 192 -12.65 -21.42 14.17
N VAL A 193 -12.10 -22.62 14.12
CA VAL A 193 -12.80 -23.82 14.67
C VAL A 193 -12.92 -23.82 16.18
N ASN A 194 -12.05 -23.09 16.88
CA ASN A 194 -12.05 -23.06 18.35
C ASN A 194 -13.05 -22.04 18.89
N THR A 195 -13.17 -20.90 18.22
CA THR A 195 -14.03 -19.79 18.66
C THR A 195 -15.33 -19.66 17.86
N GLY A 196 -15.39 -20.24 16.65
CA GLY A 196 -16.48 -20.02 15.71
C GLY A 196 -16.48 -18.61 15.08
N ALA A 197 -15.44 -17.81 15.32
CA ALA A 197 -15.32 -16.47 14.74
C ALA A 197 -15.08 -16.56 13.24
N VAL A 198 -15.81 -15.73 12.47
CA VAL A 198 -15.62 -15.62 11.03
C VAL A 198 -14.62 -14.50 10.72
N ARG A 199 -13.53 -14.87 10.03
CA ARG A 199 -12.60 -13.92 9.45
C ARG A 199 -13.06 -13.63 8.02
N LYS A 200 -13.51 -12.40 7.78
CA LYS A 200 -14.03 -11.96 6.48
C LYS A 200 -12.98 -12.08 5.41
N GLY A 201 -13.34 -12.68 4.29
CA GLY A 201 -12.54 -12.74 3.07
C GLY A 201 -12.62 -11.44 2.25
N ILE A 202 -11.85 -11.39 1.18
CA ILE A 202 -11.77 -10.22 0.30
C ILE A 202 -13.13 -9.95 -0.36
N TYR A 203 -13.84 -10.99 -0.80
CA TYR A 203 -15.16 -10.82 -1.42
C TYR A 203 -16.19 -10.23 -0.46
N THR A 204 -16.15 -10.61 0.82
CA THR A 204 -17.00 -9.98 1.85
C THR A 204 -16.64 -8.51 2.05
N LEU A 205 -15.34 -8.16 2.07
CA LEU A 205 -14.90 -6.75 2.21
C LEU A 205 -15.37 -5.90 1.02
N ILE A 206 -15.26 -6.41 -0.21
CA ILE A 206 -15.74 -5.71 -1.42
C ILE A 206 -17.27 -5.54 -1.36
N SER A 207 -17.99 -6.60 -1.01
CA SER A 207 -19.45 -6.59 -0.87
C SER A 207 -19.89 -5.52 0.13
N GLU A 208 -19.31 -5.49 1.32
CA GLU A 208 -19.63 -4.50 2.36
C GLU A 208 -19.32 -3.07 1.91
N ALA A 209 -18.20 -2.85 1.22
CA ALA A 209 -17.80 -1.53 0.72
C ALA A 209 -18.78 -1.03 -0.37
N SER A 210 -19.26 -1.93 -1.26
CA SER A 210 -20.27 -1.57 -2.26
C SER A 210 -21.62 -1.25 -1.63
N CYS A 211 -22.03 -2.00 -0.61
CA CYS A 211 -23.28 -1.80 0.10
C CYS A 211 -23.27 -0.53 0.97
N ALA A 212 -22.13 -0.04 1.39
CA ALA A 212 -21.99 1.16 2.24
C ALA A 212 -22.38 2.46 1.52
N VAL A 213 -22.54 2.46 0.20
CA VAL A 213 -22.96 3.64 -0.57
C VAL A 213 -24.40 4.05 -0.21
N GLY A 214 -25.27 3.07 0.07
CA GLY A 214 -26.65 3.30 0.47
C GLY A 214 -27.64 3.29 -0.69
N GLU A 215 -28.81 3.90 -0.48
CA GLU A 215 -29.92 3.87 -1.44
C GLU A 215 -29.53 4.48 -2.80
N GLY A 216 -29.98 3.84 -3.88
CA GLY A 216 -29.80 4.30 -5.25
C GLY A 216 -28.62 3.68 -5.99
N VAL A 217 -27.65 3.09 -5.30
CA VAL A 217 -26.53 2.34 -5.91
C VAL A 217 -26.71 0.85 -5.59
N PRO A 218 -26.73 -0.04 -6.61
CA PRO A 218 -26.87 -1.47 -6.38
C PRO A 218 -25.72 -2.01 -5.52
N CYS A 219 -26.07 -2.76 -4.48
CA CYS A 219 -25.12 -3.45 -3.62
C CYS A 219 -24.69 -4.76 -4.30
N VAL A 220 -23.39 -4.97 -4.44
CA VAL A 220 -22.82 -6.20 -4.96
C VAL A 220 -22.68 -7.22 -3.83
N THR A 221 -23.28 -8.41 -4.02
CA THR A 221 -23.24 -9.47 -3.00
C THR A 221 -21.97 -10.30 -3.09
N TYR A 222 -21.60 -10.94 -1.98
CA TYR A 222 -20.53 -11.94 -1.94
C TYR A 222 -20.68 -13.00 -3.05
N GLN A 223 -21.87 -13.56 -3.20
CA GLN A 223 -22.14 -14.59 -4.20
C GLN A 223 -21.90 -14.10 -5.64
N GLN A 224 -22.26 -12.85 -5.95
CA GLN A 224 -22.00 -12.27 -7.28
C GLN A 224 -20.49 -12.08 -7.54
N LEU A 225 -19.71 -11.76 -6.51
CA LEU A 225 -18.26 -11.66 -6.61
C LEU A 225 -17.62 -13.03 -6.80
N ASP A 226 -18.07 -14.02 -6.06
CA ASP A 226 -17.61 -15.41 -6.15
C ASP A 226 -17.87 -16.00 -7.56
N GLU A 227 -19.10 -15.87 -8.05
CA GLU A 227 -19.47 -16.28 -9.41
C GLU A 227 -18.64 -15.55 -10.49
N ALA A 228 -18.43 -14.23 -10.31
CA ALA A 228 -17.60 -13.45 -11.24
C ALA A 228 -16.12 -13.85 -11.17
N GLY A 229 -15.60 -14.13 -9.98
CA GLY A 229 -14.22 -14.56 -9.75
C GLY A 229 -13.88 -15.90 -10.40
N ALA A 230 -14.87 -16.74 -10.66
CA ALA A 230 -14.73 -17.99 -11.41
C ALA A 230 -14.67 -17.79 -12.95
N GLY A 231 -14.79 -16.56 -13.44
CA GLY A 231 -14.81 -16.18 -14.85
C GLY A 231 -13.48 -16.40 -15.59
N ASP A 232 -13.39 -15.91 -16.82
CA ASP A 232 -12.16 -16.00 -17.63
C ASP A 232 -11.04 -15.15 -17.01
N PRO A 233 -9.84 -15.71 -16.75
CA PRO A 233 -8.73 -14.98 -16.15
C PRO A 233 -8.30 -13.74 -16.93
N ALA A 234 -8.37 -13.76 -18.26
CA ALA A 234 -7.99 -12.61 -19.07
C ALA A 234 -9.00 -11.46 -18.93
N GLU A 235 -10.29 -11.77 -18.87
CA GLU A 235 -11.36 -10.79 -18.66
C GLU A 235 -11.31 -10.20 -17.23
N LEU A 236 -10.83 -10.98 -16.27
CA LEU A 236 -10.61 -10.57 -14.87
C LEU A 236 -9.27 -9.86 -14.62
N GLY A 237 -8.52 -9.54 -15.67
CA GLY A 237 -7.29 -8.74 -15.56
C GLY A 237 -6.08 -9.51 -15.06
N VAL A 238 -6.11 -10.85 -15.05
CA VAL A 238 -4.96 -11.66 -14.66
C VAL A 238 -3.81 -11.41 -15.63
N ALA A 239 -2.67 -10.98 -15.09
CA ALA A 239 -1.46 -10.65 -15.84
C ALA A 239 -0.91 -11.86 -16.61
N ASP A 240 -0.22 -11.61 -17.71
CA ASP A 240 0.29 -12.65 -18.61
C ASP A 240 1.15 -13.69 -17.89
N TRP A 241 1.97 -13.25 -16.94
CA TRP A 241 2.87 -14.12 -16.17
C TRP A 241 2.12 -15.14 -15.26
N ALA A 242 0.86 -14.86 -14.89
CA ALA A 242 0.07 -15.75 -14.06
C ALA A 242 -1.00 -16.53 -14.86
N ARG A 243 -1.39 -16.05 -16.04
CA ARG A 243 -2.59 -16.50 -16.76
C ARG A 243 -2.63 -17.98 -17.03
N ASP A 244 -1.52 -18.56 -17.49
CA ASP A 244 -1.44 -19.97 -17.80
C ASP A 244 -1.58 -20.85 -16.55
N ALA A 245 -1.00 -20.45 -15.43
CA ALA A 245 -1.09 -21.17 -14.16
C ALA A 245 -2.53 -21.08 -13.60
N VAL A 246 -3.10 -19.89 -13.57
CA VAL A 246 -4.48 -19.61 -13.11
C VAL A 246 -5.50 -20.40 -13.93
N SER A 247 -5.32 -20.48 -15.25
CA SER A 247 -6.23 -21.25 -16.13
C SER A 247 -6.25 -22.75 -15.83
N ARG A 248 -5.22 -23.28 -15.19
CA ARG A 248 -5.11 -24.69 -14.79
C ARG A 248 -5.60 -24.99 -13.38
N VAL A 249 -5.98 -23.98 -12.62
CA VAL A 249 -6.51 -24.18 -11.26
C VAL A 249 -7.79 -25.02 -11.34
N PRO A 250 -7.86 -26.16 -10.64
CA PRO A 250 -9.01 -27.07 -10.76
C PRO A 250 -10.29 -26.51 -10.15
N ASP A 251 -10.16 -25.72 -9.07
CA ASP A 251 -11.23 -25.03 -8.37
C ASP A 251 -11.30 -23.58 -8.87
N ARG A 252 -12.29 -23.29 -9.70
CA ARG A 252 -12.38 -21.98 -10.38
C ARG A 252 -12.73 -20.82 -9.46
N ASP A 253 -13.46 -21.05 -8.40
CA ASP A 253 -13.75 -20.06 -7.35
C ASP A 253 -12.50 -19.64 -6.57
N ARG A 254 -11.46 -20.49 -6.53
CA ARG A 254 -10.15 -20.19 -5.88
C ARG A 254 -9.05 -19.72 -6.84
N GLN A 255 -9.37 -19.56 -8.13
CA GLN A 255 -8.35 -19.27 -9.14
C GLN A 255 -7.64 -17.93 -8.93
N LEU A 256 -8.29 -16.95 -8.31
CA LEU A 256 -7.75 -15.61 -8.04
C LEU A 256 -7.07 -15.48 -6.67
N GLU A 257 -6.96 -16.59 -5.91
CA GLU A 257 -6.33 -16.51 -4.59
C GLU A 257 -4.92 -15.97 -4.66
N GLY A 258 -4.63 -14.97 -3.81
CA GLY A 258 -3.35 -14.28 -3.74
C GLY A 258 -3.09 -13.28 -4.88
N LEU A 259 -3.95 -13.19 -5.91
CA LEU A 259 -3.80 -12.23 -7.00
C LEU A 259 -4.36 -10.84 -6.67
N ILE A 260 -5.08 -10.69 -5.56
CA ILE A 260 -5.46 -9.40 -5.00
C ILE A 260 -4.54 -9.15 -3.81
N ALA A 261 -3.69 -8.14 -3.91
CA ALA A 261 -2.64 -7.88 -2.93
C ALA A 261 -3.16 -7.30 -1.61
N ALA A 262 -2.43 -7.54 -0.54
CA ALA A 262 -2.63 -6.83 0.72
C ALA A 262 -2.37 -5.33 0.54
N GLY A 263 -3.19 -4.49 1.20
CA GLY A 263 -3.10 -3.03 1.07
C GLY A 263 -4.42 -2.34 1.28
N THR A 264 -4.43 -1.03 1.05
CA THR A 264 -5.64 -0.21 1.05
C THR A 264 -6.01 0.12 -0.40
N TRP A 265 -7.19 -0.28 -0.81
CA TRP A 265 -7.69 -0.15 -2.17
C TRP A 265 -8.95 0.69 -2.24
N ASN A 266 -9.17 1.34 -3.37
CA ASN A 266 -10.41 2.05 -3.66
C ASN A 266 -11.12 1.31 -4.79
N VAL A 267 -12.25 0.69 -4.51
CA VAL A 267 -13.07 -0.03 -5.48
C VAL A 267 -14.23 0.85 -5.91
N ASP A 268 -14.53 0.91 -7.19
CA ASP A 268 -15.74 1.61 -7.67
C ASP A 268 -16.98 0.85 -7.20
N PRO A 269 -17.74 1.36 -6.23
CA PRO A 269 -18.90 0.65 -5.69
C PRO A 269 -20.09 0.61 -6.66
N SER A 270 -20.02 1.34 -7.78
CA SER A 270 -21.05 1.35 -8.83
C SER A 270 -20.72 0.40 -10.01
N ALA A 271 -19.51 -0.19 -10.02
CA ALA A 271 -19.08 -1.10 -11.06
C ALA A 271 -19.73 -2.49 -10.92
N SER A 272 -19.69 -3.28 -11.97
CA SER A 272 -20.08 -4.68 -11.91
C SER A 272 -19.10 -5.52 -11.09
N PRO A 273 -19.50 -6.68 -10.55
CA PRO A 273 -18.62 -7.58 -9.81
C PRO A 273 -17.31 -7.92 -10.56
N ALA A 274 -17.41 -8.22 -11.84
CA ALA A 274 -16.25 -8.55 -12.68
C ALA A 274 -15.31 -7.33 -12.87
N GLU A 275 -15.85 -6.12 -12.99
CA GLU A 275 -15.05 -4.89 -13.10
C GLU A 275 -14.34 -4.56 -11.81
N MET A 276 -14.99 -4.73 -10.64
CA MET A 276 -14.37 -4.56 -9.32
C MET A 276 -13.19 -5.52 -9.14
N ILE A 277 -13.38 -6.80 -9.47
CA ILE A 277 -12.33 -7.82 -9.40
C ILE A 277 -11.21 -7.47 -10.36
N ARG A 278 -11.52 -7.16 -11.63
CA ARG A 278 -10.53 -6.81 -12.65
C ARG A 278 -9.67 -5.62 -12.23
N GLN A 279 -10.27 -4.59 -11.66
CA GLN A 279 -9.54 -3.44 -11.14
C GLN A 279 -8.52 -3.87 -10.10
N LEU A 280 -8.96 -4.59 -9.06
CA LEU A 280 -8.10 -5.03 -7.96
C LEU A 280 -6.98 -5.98 -8.42
N VAL A 281 -7.30 -6.92 -9.30
CA VAL A 281 -6.31 -7.89 -9.84
C VAL A 281 -5.27 -7.17 -10.68
N THR A 282 -5.68 -6.21 -11.53
CA THR A 282 -4.75 -5.44 -12.37
C THR A 282 -3.84 -4.54 -11.54
N GLU A 283 -4.39 -3.76 -10.61
CA GLU A 283 -3.63 -2.88 -9.73
C GLU A 283 -2.69 -3.68 -8.81
N SER A 284 -3.12 -4.88 -8.39
CA SER A 284 -2.28 -5.78 -7.58
C SER A 284 -1.13 -6.38 -8.39
N ALA A 285 -1.36 -6.71 -9.66
CA ALA A 285 -0.30 -7.18 -10.54
C ALA A 285 0.79 -6.11 -10.72
N GLU A 286 0.41 -4.85 -10.92
CA GLU A 286 1.34 -3.71 -10.99
C GLU A 286 2.14 -3.56 -9.69
N LEU A 287 1.50 -3.73 -8.53
CA LEU A 287 2.17 -3.70 -7.24
C LEU A 287 3.22 -4.81 -7.12
N TYR A 288 2.85 -6.06 -7.45
CA TYR A 288 3.77 -7.19 -7.40
C TYR A 288 4.91 -7.05 -8.42
N GLU A 289 4.64 -6.58 -9.64
CA GLU A 289 5.67 -6.30 -10.65
C GLU A 289 6.65 -5.21 -10.17
N SER A 290 6.19 -4.24 -9.39
CA SER A 290 7.03 -3.19 -8.81
C SER A 290 8.05 -3.69 -7.79
N THR A 291 7.89 -4.91 -7.24
CA THR A 291 8.88 -5.55 -6.34
C THR A 291 10.09 -6.10 -7.09
N GLY A 292 9.98 -6.29 -8.41
CA GLY A 292 10.96 -6.98 -9.24
C GLY A 292 10.56 -8.42 -9.57
N LEU A 293 9.30 -8.79 -9.34
CA LEU A 293 8.76 -10.15 -9.53
C LEU A 293 9.11 -10.77 -10.88
N LEU A 294 9.10 -9.98 -11.96
CA LEU A 294 9.36 -10.47 -13.32
C LEU A 294 10.85 -10.78 -13.58
N GLU A 295 11.76 -10.30 -12.73
CA GLU A 295 13.21 -10.43 -12.88
C GLU A 295 13.81 -11.55 -12.00
N THR A 296 13.00 -12.19 -11.15
CA THR A 296 13.44 -13.01 -10.00
C THR A 296 13.86 -14.44 -10.33
N GLY A 297 13.55 -14.96 -11.49
CA GLY A 297 13.91 -16.33 -11.89
C GLY A 297 15.39 -16.69 -11.77
N ALA A 298 16.29 -15.68 -11.73
CA ALA A 298 17.73 -15.88 -11.58
C ALA A 298 18.15 -16.29 -10.15
N ASN A 299 17.40 -15.88 -9.11
CA ASN A 299 17.79 -16.08 -7.70
C ASN A 299 17.06 -17.26 -7.06
N SER A 300 15.77 -17.44 -7.38
CA SER A 300 14.92 -18.48 -6.78
C SER A 300 14.77 -19.74 -7.65
N GLY A 301 14.92 -19.62 -8.98
CA GLY A 301 14.61 -20.69 -9.93
C GLY A 301 13.10 -20.93 -10.10
N LEU A 302 12.25 -20.05 -9.52
CA LEU A 302 10.81 -20.09 -9.64
C LEU A 302 10.33 -19.11 -10.72
N ASP A 303 9.25 -19.42 -11.41
CA ASP A 303 8.56 -18.43 -12.24
C ASP A 303 7.78 -17.41 -11.37
N PRO A 304 7.35 -16.26 -11.93
CA PRO A 304 6.68 -15.21 -11.16
C PRO A 304 5.46 -15.69 -10.36
N TYR A 305 4.63 -16.57 -10.94
CA TYR A 305 3.47 -17.11 -10.23
C TYR A 305 3.89 -18.02 -9.07
N GLN A 306 4.89 -18.87 -9.29
CA GLN A 306 5.46 -19.72 -8.25
C GLN A 306 6.09 -18.92 -7.10
N VAL A 307 6.71 -17.76 -7.40
CA VAL A 307 7.19 -16.84 -6.37
C VAL A 307 6.04 -16.32 -5.53
N LEU A 308 4.91 -15.94 -6.14
CA LEU A 308 3.73 -15.49 -5.41
C LEU A 308 3.12 -16.60 -4.55
N VAL A 309 3.08 -17.85 -5.06
CA VAL A 309 2.67 -19.03 -4.28
C VAL A 309 3.59 -19.22 -3.08
N ALA A 310 4.90 -19.20 -3.27
CA ALA A 310 5.87 -19.34 -2.18
C ALA A 310 5.74 -18.20 -1.16
N ALA A 311 5.52 -16.96 -1.61
CA ALA A 311 5.30 -15.80 -0.75
C ALA A 311 4.09 -15.98 0.16
N SER A 312 2.99 -16.53 -0.36
CA SER A 312 1.79 -16.81 0.45
C SER A 312 2.02 -17.87 1.53
N LEU A 313 2.90 -18.84 1.27
CA LEU A 313 3.34 -19.82 2.28
C LEU A 313 4.20 -19.14 3.35
N ILE A 314 5.18 -18.33 2.94
CA ILE A 314 6.06 -17.57 3.84
C ILE A 314 5.24 -16.69 4.79
N GLU A 315 4.25 -15.99 4.24
CA GLU A 315 3.32 -15.12 5.01
C GLU A 315 2.56 -15.89 6.09
N ARG A 316 2.20 -17.14 5.80
CA ARG A 316 1.40 -17.98 6.71
C ARG A 316 2.23 -18.76 7.74
N GLU A 317 3.50 -19.01 7.44
CA GLU A 317 4.34 -19.92 8.21
C GLU A 317 5.29 -19.21 9.17
N SER A 318 5.49 -17.89 9.02
CA SER A 318 6.52 -17.20 9.81
C SER A 318 6.23 -15.74 10.07
N LEU A 319 7.03 -15.13 10.92
CA LEU A 319 7.04 -13.69 11.15
C LEU A 319 8.02 -13.00 10.19
N PRO A 320 7.85 -11.69 9.91
CA PRO A 320 8.65 -10.97 8.91
C PRO A 320 10.18 -11.08 9.05
N GLN A 321 10.70 -11.22 10.28
CA GLN A 321 12.14 -11.38 10.52
C GLN A 321 12.70 -12.69 10.01
N ASP A 322 11.87 -13.71 9.79
CA ASP A 322 12.26 -15.05 9.35
C ASP A 322 11.86 -15.35 7.89
N PHE A 323 11.14 -14.45 7.22
CA PHE A 323 10.65 -14.63 5.86
C PHE A 323 11.72 -15.13 4.88
N ALA A 324 12.89 -14.50 4.84
CA ALA A 324 13.98 -14.87 3.93
C ALA A 324 14.57 -16.26 4.23
N LYS A 325 14.57 -16.70 5.49
CA LYS A 325 15.02 -18.04 5.88
C LYS A 325 13.97 -19.10 5.55
N VAL A 326 12.68 -18.82 5.79
CA VAL A 326 11.59 -19.74 5.42
C VAL A 326 11.51 -19.86 3.89
N ALA A 327 11.70 -18.77 3.15
CA ALA A 327 11.88 -18.82 1.69
C ALA A 327 12.99 -19.79 1.29
N ARG A 328 14.14 -19.75 1.96
CA ARG A 328 15.24 -20.67 1.71
C ARG A 328 14.87 -22.11 2.02
N VAL A 329 14.17 -22.38 3.11
CA VAL A 329 13.68 -23.74 3.44
C VAL A 329 12.79 -24.29 2.33
N ILE A 330 11.83 -23.47 1.85
CA ILE A 330 10.94 -23.86 0.74
C ILE A 330 11.77 -24.27 -0.48
N LEU A 331 12.70 -23.41 -0.93
CA LEU A 331 13.52 -23.69 -2.11
C LEU A 331 14.41 -24.92 -1.93
N ASN A 332 15.00 -25.12 -0.75
CA ASN A 332 15.82 -26.28 -0.48
C ASN A 332 15.00 -27.59 -0.52
N ARG A 333 13.80 -27.59 0.06
CA ARG A 333 12.89 -28.74 0.00
C ARG A 333 12.46 -29.04 -1.43
N LEU A 334 12.07 -28.01 -2.20
CA LEU A 334 11.70 -28.16 -3.61
C LEU A 334 12.84 -28.75 -4.45
N ALA A 335 14.08 -28.29 -4.21
CA ALA A 335 15.26 -28.76 -4.95
C ALA A 335 15.57 -30.26 -4.76
N ILE A 336 15.17 -30.86 -3.63
CA ILE A 336 15.40 -32.28 -3.34
C ILE A 336 14.13 -33.14 -3.42
N GLY A 337 12.99 -32.56 -3.87
CA GLY A 337 11.69 -33.25 -3.92
C GLY A 337 11.11 -33.59 -2.55
N GLN A 338 11.49 -32.82 -1.50
CA GLN A 338 10.92 -32.99 -0.17
C GLN A 338 9.60 -32.25 -0.08
N LYS A 339 8.58 -32.90 0.49
CA LYS A 339 7.28 -32.26 0.77
C LYS A 339 7.44 -31.05 1.68
N LEU A 340 6.62 -30.00 1.46
CA LEU A 340 6.68 -28.79 2.27
C LEU A 340 6.05 -28.97 3.65
N GLU A 341 5.02 -29.80 3.77
CA GLU A 341 4.40 -30.21 5.06
C GLU A 341 3.97 -29.01 5.91
N PHE A 342 3.24 -28.06 5.31
CA PHE A 342 2.72 -26.87 5.98
C PHE A 342 1.26 -27.02 6.34
N ASP A 343 0.92 -26.87 7.62
CA ASP A 343 -0.46 -26.97 8.13
C ASP A 343 -1.37 -25.91 7.50
N SER A 344 -0.84 -24.73 7.19
CA SER A 344 -1.58 -23.66 6.51
C SER A 344 -2.18 -24.10 5.17
N THR A 345 -1.54 -25.02 4.46
CA THR A 345 -2.01 -25.55 3.16
C THR A 345 -3.15 -26.54 3.33
N VAL A 346 -3.22 -27.24 4.45
CA VAL A 346 -4.33 -28.11 4.83
C VAL A 346 -5.53 -27.27 5.24
N ASN A 347 -5.32 -26.31 6.14
CA ASN A 347 -6.36 -25.40 6.63
C ASN A 347 -7.00 -24.59 5.49
N TYR A 348 -6.22 -24.16 4.49
CA TYR A 348 -6.73 -23.45 3.32
C TYR A 348 -7.78 -24.27 2.56
N ALA A 349 -7.54 -25.57 2.37
CA ALA A 349 -8.46 -26.44 1.66
C ALA A 349 -9.78 -26.72 2.42
N LEU A 350 -9.80 -26.47 3.73
CA LEU A 350 -10.95 -26.73 4.60
C LEU A 350 -11.80 -25.48 4.87
N ASP A 351 -11.40 -24.29 4.42
CA ASP A 351 -12.00 -22.98 4.76
C ASP A 351 -12.08 -22.74 6.27
N THR A 352 -11.18 -23.35 7.00
CA THR A 352 -11.11 -23.28 8.45
C THR A 352 -9.70 -22.89 8.90
N THR A 353 -9.60 -22.40 10.12
CA THR A 353 -8.31 -22.20 10.77
C THR A 353 -8.21 -23.11 11.96
N GLU A 354 -7.33 -24.08 11.89
CA GLU A 354 -6.92 -24.91 13.02
C GLU A 354 -5.44 -24.68 13.31
N VAL A 355 -5.08 -24.72 14.57
CA VAL A 355 -3.67 -24.57 14.96
C VAL A 355 -2.89 -25.83 14.63
N ALA A 356 -3.50 -27.00 14.85
CA ALA A 356 -2.91 -28.29 14.53
C ALA A 356 -3.90 -29.12 13.70
N THR A 357 -3.46 -29.51 12.50
CA THR A 357 -4.23 -30.39 11.61
C THR A 357 -4.14 -31.84 12.11
N THR A 358 -5.21 -32.61 11.89
CA THR A 358 -5.23 -34.05 12.24
C THR A 358 -4.48 -34.89 11.19
N ASP A 359 -4.11 -36.13 11.55
CA ASP A 359 -3.51 -37.07 10.60
C ASP A 359 -4.44 -37.36 9.42
N VAL A 360 -5.76 -37.32 9.61
CA VAL A 360 -6.75 -37.47 8.55
C VAL A 360 -6.71 -36.31 7.58
N ASP A 361 -6.65 -35.09 8.10
CA ASP A 361 -6.56 -33.87 7.28
C ASP A 361 -5.27 -33.84 6.48
N ARG A 362 -4.13 -34.16 7.10
CA ARG A 362 -2.82 -34.27 6.46
C ARG A 362 -2.77 -35.38 5.39
N GLY A 363 -3.52 -36.46 5.60
CA GLY A 363 -3.63 -37.56 4.63
C GLY A 363 -4.57 -37.29 3.45
N THR A 364 -5.41 -36.24 3.53
CA THR A 364 -6.38 -35.93 2.48
C THR A 364 -5.69 -35.27 1.29
N VAL A 365 -5.87 -35.87 0.09
CA VAL A 365 -5.28 -35.35 -1.15
C VAL A 365 -6.13 -34.20 -1.69
N THR A 366 -5.58 -32.99 -1.68
CA THR A 366 -6.14 -31.81 -2.34
C THR A 366 -5.08 -31.13 -3.19
N PRO A 367 -5.44 -30.25 -4.10
CA PRO A 367 -4.46 -29.48 -4.90
C PRO A 367 -3.54 -28.59 -4.07
N TRP A 368 -3.88 -28.31 -2.81
CA TRP A 368 -3.11 -27.44 -1.91
C TRP A 368 -2.32 -28.20 -0.85
N ASN A 369 -2.74 -29.41 -0.45
CA ASN A 369 -2.15 -30.13 0.69
C ASN A 369 -0.72 -30.58 0.42
N THR A 370 0.24 -29.88 1.03
CA THR A 370 1.68 -30.13 0.91
C THR A 370 2.20 -31.28 1.79
N TYR A 371 1.35 -31.93 2.59
CA TYR A 371 1.64 -33.22 3.21
C TYR A 371 1.34 -34.38 2.26
N ALA A 372 0.30 -34.24 1.44
CA ALA A 372 -0.09 -35.27 0.50
C ALA A 372 0.78 -35.27 -0.78
N SER A 373 1.18 -34.09 -1.27
CA SER A 373 1.90 -33.91 -2.53
C SER A 373 3.21 -33.18 -2.37
N GLU A 374 4.17 -33.47 -3.26
CA GLU A 374 5.43 -32.72 -3.42
C GLU A 374 5.16 -31.43 -4.22
N GLY A 375 6.03 -30.43 -4.05
CA GLY A 375 5.97 -29.17 -4.79
C GLY A 375 5.15 -28.10 -4.10
N LEU A 376 4.91 -27.02 -4.84
CA LEU A 376 4.06 -25.91 -4.41
C LEU A 376 2.58 -26.26 -4.57
N PRO A 377 1.69 -25.67 -3.74
CA PRO A 377 0.24 -25.80 -3.95
C PRO A 377 -0.21 -25.17 -5.27
N ALA A 378 -1.42 -25.51 -5.72
CA ALA A 378 -1.95 -25.09 -7.01
C ALA A 378 -2.14 -23.58 -7.15
N THR A 379 -2.39 -22.89 -6.04
CA THR A 379 -2.51 -21.42 -5.96
C THR A 379 -1.73 -20.89 -4.76
N PRO A 380 -1.51 -19.58 -4.65
CA PRO A 380 -1.31 -18.96 -3.34
C PRO A 380 -2.43 -19.38 -2.38
N ILE A 381 -2.19 -19.30 -1.07
CA ILE A 381 -3.17 -19.64 -0.03
C ILE A 381 -3.67 -18.44 0.76
N CYS A 382 -3.23 -17.27 0.36
CA CYS A 382 -3.65 -15.97 0.90
C CYS A 382 -3.03 -14.84 0.07
N SER A 383 -3.41 -13.60 0.32
CA SER A 383 -2.75 -12.38 -0.18
C SER A 383 -1.45 -12.13 0.59
N PRO A 384 -0.28 -12.36 0.00
CA PRO A 384 0.98 -12.08 0.68
C PRO A 384 1.25 -10.58 0.74
N GLY A 385 1.96 -10.15 1.77
CA GLY A 385 2.53 -8.81 1.86
C GLY A 385 3.75 -8.65 0.94
N VAL A 386 4.08 -7.41 0.58
CA VAL A 386 5.27 -7.09 -0.22
C VAL A 386 6.56 -7.67 0.39
N GLY A 387 6.65 -7.69 1.73
CA GLY A 387 7.80 -8.25 2.44
C GLY A 387 7.99 -9.75 2.19
N ALA A 388 6.90 -10.53 2.15
CA ALA A 388 6.94 -11.95 1.85
C ALA A 388 7.30 -12.22 0.38
N VAL A 389 6.79 -11.40 -0.56
CA VAL A 389 7.15 -11.47 -1.98
C VAL A 389 8.65 -11.21 -2.15
N GLN A 390 9.18 -10.12 -1.59
CA GLN A 390 10.61 -9.79 -1.64
C GLN A 390 11.50 -10.86 -1.00
N ALA A 391 11.03 -11.53 0.06
CA ALA A 391 11.74 -12.64 0.68
C ALA A 391 11.78 -13.89 -0.21
N ALA A 392 10.67 -14.19 -0.90
CA ALA A 392 10.61 -15.28 -1.89
C ALA A 392 11.54 -15.01 -3.09
N GLU A 393 11.65 -13.74 -3.50
CA GLU A 393 12.55 -13.29 -4.56
C GLU A 393 14.03 -13.37 -4.15
N ASN A 394 14.35 -13.03 -2.90
CA ASN A 394 15.70 -12.90 -2.39
C ASN A 394 15.89 -13.70 -1.10
N PRO A 395 15.81 -15.04 -1.16
CA PRO A 395 15.96 -15.91 0.00
C PRO A 395 17.36 -15.83 0.61
N GLU A 396 17.46 -15.86 1.95
CA GLU A 396 18.74 -15.87 2.66
C GLU A 396 19.56 -17.11 2.27
N PRO A 397 20.87 -16.99 2.04
CA PRO A 397 21.72 -18.15 1.77
C PRO A 397 21.77 -19.09 2.98
N GLY A 398 21.53 -20.38 2.75
CA GLY A 398 21.55 -21.40 3.80
C GLY A 398 21.19 -22.79 3.28
N ASN A 399 21.37 -23.80 4.11
CA ASN A 399 21.07 -25.21 3.80
C ASN A 399 19.93 -25.77 4.66
N TRP A 400 19.15 -24.90 5.32
CA TRP A 400 18.05 -25.33 6.21
C TRP A 400 16.98 -26.09 5.43
N LEU A 401 16.49 -27.16 6.07
CA LEU A 401 15.36 -27.97 5.62
C LEU A 401 14.18 -27.93 6.62
N TYR A 402 14.46 -27.54 7.86
CA TYR A 402 13.48 -27.59 8.95
C TYR A 402 13.54 -26.30 9.75
N PHE A 403 12.39 -25.89 10.25
CA PHE A 403 12.26 -24.80 11.21
C PHE A 403 11.14 -25.08 12.21
N VAL A 404 11.20 -24.47 13.36
CA VAL A 404 10.13 -24.48 14.36
C VAL A 404 10.20 -23.21 15.19
N THR A 405 9.09 -22.53 15.37
CA THR A 405 8.98 -21.41 16.30
C THR A 405 8.75 -21.96 17.70
N ILE A 406 9.54 -21.51 18.69
CA ILE A 406 9.61 -22.15 20.00
C ILE A 406 8.85 -21.38 21.10
N ASN A 407 8.47 -20.13 20.88
CA ASN A 407 7.77 -19.31 21.87
C ASN A 407 6.89 -18.22 21.23
N ALA A 408 6.09 -17.54 22.06
CA ALA A 408 5.20 -16.46 21.66
C ALA A 408 5.95 -15.19 21.18
N GLN A 409 7.25 -15.04 21.46
CA GLN A 409 8.08 -13.96 20.99
C GLN A 409 8.49 -14.14 19.52
N GLY A 410 8.24 -15.33 18.97
CA GLY A 410 8.52 -15.66 17.59
C GLY A 410 9.96 -16.13 17.34
N ASP A 411 10.67 -16.59 18.38
CA ASP A 411 11.99 -17.16 18.22
C ASP A 411 11.90 -18.46 17.43
N THR A 412 12.56 -18.51 16.25
CA THR A 412 12.51 -19.64 15.32
C THR A 412 13.89 -20.30 15.19
N LEU A 413 13.92 -21.62 15.34
CA LEU A 413 15.11 -22.43 15.19
C LEU A 413 15.13 -23.10 13.81
N PHE A 414 16.22 -22.94 13.07
CA PHE A 414 16.43 -23.48 11.72
C PHE A 414 17.54 -24.55 11.76
N THR A 415 17.38 -25.62 10.98
CA THR A 415 18.38 -26.69 10.85
C THR A 415 18.22 -27.45 9.53
N ASP A 416 19.28 -28.08 9.06
CA ASP A 416 19.30 -29.05 7.96
C ASP A 416 19.18 -30.52 8.43
N ASN A 417 19.24 -30.75 9.76
CA ASN A 417 19.24 -32.07 10.34
C ASN A 417 17.91 -32.40 11.01
N TYR A 418 17.29 -33.51 10.60
CA TYR A 418 15.99 -33.93 11.11
C TYR A 418 16.01 -34.25 12.61
N GLN A 419 17.07 -34.92 13.12
CA GLN A 419 17.16 -35.23 14.55
C GLN A 419 17.26 -33.96 15.39
N THR A 420 18.06 -32.98 14.94
CA THR A 420 18.13 -31.64 15.57
C THR A 420 16.78 -30.95 15.56
N HIS A 421 16.00 -31.12 14.48
CA HIS A 421 14.64 -30.56 14.40
C HIS A 421 13.72 -31.18 15.47
N LEU A 422 13.76 -32.50 15.63
CA LEU A 422 12.99 -33.16 16.71
C LEU A 422 13.39 -32.67 18.10
N ASP A 423 14.69 -32.45 18.33
CA ASP A 423 15.20 -31.89 19.59
C ASP A 423 14.75 -30.42 19.77
N ASN A 424 14.59 -29.66 18.68
CA ASN A 424 14.10 -28.29 18.71
C ASN A 424 12.60 -28.23 19.03
N ILE A 425 11.80 -29.17 18.49
CA ILE A 425 10.38 -29.28 18.83
C ILE A 425 10.17 -29.47 20.33
N GLN A 426 11.07 -30.22 21.01
CA GLN A 426 11.01 -30.40 22.46
C GLN A 426 11.30 -29.12 23.25
N LYS A 427 11.85 -28.07 22.63
CA LYS A 427 12.09 -26.76 23.27
C LYS A 427 10.91 -25.83 23.18
N VAL A 428 9.84 -26.20 22.45
CA VAL A 428 8.64 -25.40 22.36
C VAL A 428 8.06 -25.19 23.74
N GLU A 429 7.92 -23.94 24.16
CA GLU A 429 7.39 -23.59 25.48
C GLU A 429 5.93 -24.03 25.61
N GLY A 430 5.61 -24.62 26.79
CA GLY A 430 4.41 -25.40 27.05
C GLY A 430 3.12 -24.80 26.52
N GLY A 431 2.46 -25.51 25.62
CA GLY A 431 1.17 -25.15 25.03
C GLY A 431 1.20 -24.09 23.93
N PHE A 432 2.40 -23.59 23.53
CA PHE A 432 2.49 -22.55 22.50
C PHE A 432 1.91 -23.01 21.15
N LEU A 433 2.16 -24.26 20.75
CA LEU A 433 1.58 -24.84 19.52
C LEU A 433 0.06 -25.10 19.63
N ASP A 434 -0.43 -25.25 20.89
CA ASP A 434 -1.85 -25.50 21.16
C ASP A 434 -2.65 -24.20 21.35
N SER A 435 -1.98 -23.04 21.49
CA SER A 435 -2.61 -21.76 21.86
C SER A 435 -3.15 -20.94 20.69
N GLY A 436 -2.97 -21.40 19.45
CA GLY A 436 -3.43 -20.71 18.22
C GLY A 436 -2.81 -19.33 18.04
N ARG A 437 -2.17 -19.13 16.93
CA ARG A 437 -1.80 -17.78 16.49
C ARG A 437 -2.93 -17.09 15.77
#